data_d3ecbcfb3e04fdee42af19ce95faea90
#
_entry.id   d3ecbcfb3e04fdee42af19ce95faea90
#
_cell.length_a   1.000
_cell.length_b   1.000
_cell.length_c   1.000
_cell.angle_alpha   90.00
_cell.angle_beta   90.00
_cell.angle_gamma   90.00
#
_symmetry.space_group_name_H-M   'P 1'
#
loop_
_entity.id
_entity.type
_entity.pdbx_description
1 polymer ?
#
loop_
_entity_poly.entity_id
_entity_poly.type
_entity_poly.pdbx_seq_one_letter_code
_entity_poly.pdbx_strand_id
1 'polypeptide(L)'
;MSADVLRIAVCQLRMEWEGDANTANACAAIALAAREGAHIALLPELTLTGIHRRIREMAVPQRVDGWLHAVRAACAAHRIAACVGAPTFGDGGVLHISYHFIDAGGALLATVHKHGLTAPEATFFTAADLRPVVPLLGRRWGTMICREIDDHEQLAPRFRADRPDLVLWPGGMRPDPDKPRTDPPEHVQRAQALARECNTAIVMINWPNALNRPEESAECGASVVIGRSGALRITLPLAQAGVAVIDLDDGDVPLRAAWFSQGEAAAFGPRGPWPPC
;
A
#
# COMPACT_ATOMS: atom_id res chain seq x y z
N MET A 1 1.88 -31.39 -4.83
CA MET A 1 2.79 -30.32 -4.34
C MET A 1 1.91 -29.31 -3.65
N SER A 2 2.13 -29.01 -2.37
CA SER A 2 1.38 -27.94 -1.67
C SER A 2 1.63 -26.64 -2.43
N ALA A 3 0.59 -25.99 -2.91
CA ALA A 3 0.71 -24.65 -3.48
C ALA A 3 1.39 -23.76 -2.43
N ASP A 4 2.44 -23.06 -2.84
CA ASP A 4 3.16 -22.18 -1.92
C ASP A 4 2.24 -21.04 -1.51
N VAL A 5 1.74 -21.10 -0.29
CA VAL A 5 0.89 -20.06 0.30
C VAL A 5 1.70 -18.79 0.46
N LEU A 6 1.27 -17.70 -0.19
CA LEU A 6 1.85 -16.38 0.01
C LEU A 6 1.19 -15.72 1.22
N ARG A 7 1.96 -15.46 2.27
CA ARG A 7 1.48 -14.70 3.42
C ARG A 7 1.89 -13.24 3.30
N ILE A 8 0.91 -12.36 3.17
CA ILE A 8 1.10 -10.91 3.09
C ILE A 8 0.66 -10.24 4.39
N ALA A 9 1.27 -9.12 4.72
CA ALA A 9 0.79 -8.23 5.77
C ALA A 9 0.33 -6.91 5.13
N VAL A 10 -0.96 -6.63 5.19
CA VAL A 10 -1.54 -5.34 4.75
C VAL A 10 -1.51 -4.38 5.94
N CYS A 11 -0.67 -3.35 5.84
CA CYS A 11 -0.39 -2.42 6.92
C CYS A 11 -1.20 -1.13 6.75
N GLN A 12 -2.39 -1.07 7.36
CA GLN A 12 -3.23 0.13 7.41
C GLN A 12 -2.79 0.99 8.59
N LEU A 13 -1.71 1.76 8.41
CA LEU A 13 -1.03 2.47 9.49
C LEU A 13 -1.62 3.85 9.74
N ARG A 14 -1.61 4.31 11.00
CA ARG A 14 -1.93 5.68 11.33
C ARG A 14 -0.92 6.63 10.69
N MET A 15 -1.41 7.62 9.94
CA MET A 15 -0.60 8.68 9.37
C MET A 15 -0.31 9.72 10.44
N GLU A 16 0.95 10.11 10.55
CA GLU A 16 1.44 11.15 11.45
C GLU A 16 1.99 12.34 10.64
N TRP A 17 2.05 13.52 11.28
CA TRP A 17 2.61 14.72 10.66
C TRP A 17 4.13 14.65 10.44
N GLU A 18 4.82 13.86 11.25
CA GLU A 18 6.28 13.79 11.25
C GLU A 18 6.74 12.44 10.67
N GLY A 19 7.72 12.51 9.75
CA GLY A 19 8.25 11.34 9.08
C GLY A 19 8.95 10.36 10.00
N ASP A 20 9.55 10.85 11.11
CA ASP A 20 10.16 9.98 12.11
C ASP A 20 9.11 9.08 12.78
N ALA A 21 7.94 9.63 13.11
CA ALA A 21 6.83 8.86 13.67
C ALA A 21 6.26 7.86 12.66
N ASN A 22 6.06 8.27 11.41
CA ASN A 22 5.65 7.39 10.33
C ASN A 22 6.64 6.24 10.11
N THR A 23 7.94 6.52 10.14
CA THR A 23 9.00 5.53 10.00
C THR A 23 9.01 4.55 11.17
N ALA A 24 8.83 5.04 12.39
CA ALA A 24 8.72 4.19 13.58
C ALA A 24 7.51 3.24 13.47
N ASN A 25 6.34 3.76 13.05
CA ASN A 25 5.13 2.96 12.79
C ASN A 25 5.38 1.89 11.71
N ALA A 26 6.04 2.25 10.61
CA ALA A 26 6.38 1.33 9.54
C ALA A 26 7.31 0.20 10.02
N CYS A 27 8.38 0.53 10.74
CA CYS A 27 9.30 -0.46 11.30
C CYS A 27 8.62 -1.40 12.31
N ALA A 28 7.74 -0.86 13.17
CA ALA A 28 6.98 -1.66 14.12
C ALA A 28 6.00 -2.62 13.42
N ALA A 29 5.36 -2.18 12.32
CA ALA A 29 4.49 -3.02 11.51
C ALA A 29 5.28 -4.14 10.79
N ILE A 30 6.46 -3.84 10.25
CA ILE A 30 7.36 -4.82 9.64
C ILE A 30 7.78 -5.88 10.68
N ALA A 31 8.16 -5.46 11.87
CA ALA A 31 8.51 -6.38 12.97
C ALA A 31 7.34 -7.28 13.37
N LEU A 32 6.12 -6.72 13.49
CA LEU A 32 4.91 -7.49 13.74
C LEU A 32 4.64 -8.48 12.61
N ALA A 33 4.65 -8.02 11.36
CA ALA A 33 4.41 -8.87 10.19
C ALA A 33 5.35 -10.07 10.15
N ALA A 34 6.64 -9.85 10.42
CA ALA A 34 7.64 -10.92 10.49
C ALA A 34 7.37 -11.90 11.63
N ARG A 35 7.03 -11.40 12.83
CA ARG A 35 6.68 -12.24 13.99
C ARG A 35 5.47 -13.14 13.73
N GLU A 36 4.51 -12.64 12.95
CA GLU A 36 3.32 -13.39 12.53
C GLU A 36 3.55 -14.25 11.27
N GLY A 37 4.81 -14.32 10.81
CA GLY A 37 5.25 -15.18 9.71
C GLY A 37 4.88 -14.67 8.32
N ALA A 38 4.61 -13.38 8.14
CA ALA A 38 4.41 -12.81 6.82
C ALA A 38 5.70 -12.84 5.99
N HIS A 39 5.56 -13.05 4.68
CA HIS A 39 6.67 -13.04 3.74
C HIS A 39 6.99 -11.60 3.28
N ILE A 40 5.98 -10.73 3.31
CA ILE A 40 6.08 -9.34 2.87
C ILE A 40 5.13 -8.43 3.64
N ALA A 41 5.60 -7.23 4.01
CA ALA A 41 4.80 -6.14 4.55
C ALA A 41 4.49 -5.12 3.46
N LEU A 42 3.20 -4.80 3.28
CA LEU A 42 2.70 -3.86 2.29
C LEU A 42 2.23 -2.59 3.01
N LEU A 43 2.86 -1.46 2.72
CA LEU A 43 2.61 -0.19 3.39
C LEU A 43 1.92 0.82 2.44
N PRO A 44 1.24 1.87 2.93
CA PRO A 44 0.51 2.83 2.10
C PRO A 44 1.39 3.69 1.18
N GLU A 45 0.75 4.47 0.29
CA GLU A 45 1.39 5.53 -0.49
C GLU A 45 2.05 6.56 0.44
N LEU A 46 3.26 7.04 0.08
CA LEU A 46 3.99 8.06 0.84
C LEU A 46 4.08 7.76 2.36
N THR A 47 4.26 6.49 2.70
CA THR A 47 4.33 6.02 4.10
C THR A 47 5.26 6.88 4.96
N LEU A 48 6.44 7.21 4.45
CA LEU A 48 7.49 7.84 5.26
C LEU A 48 7.27 9.34 5.46
N THR A 49 6.57 9.99 4.55
CA THR A 49 6.27 11.44 4.65
C THR A 49 4.84 11.74 5.09
N GLY A 50 3.91 10.81 4.87
CA GLY A 50 2.47 11.08 4.93
C GLY A 50 1.96 11.85 3.71
N ILE A 51 0.62 11.85 3.54
CA ILE A 51 -0.10 12.61 2.51
C ILE A 51 -0.76 13.82 3.17
N HIS A 52 -0.03 14.93 3.30
CA HIS A 52 -0.55 16.12 3.97
C HIS A 52 0.09 17.42 3.47
N ARG A 53 -0.51 18.58 3.85
CA ARG A 53 -0.08 19.92 3.39
C ARG A 53 1.38 20.27 3.70
N ARG A 54 2.00 19.64 4.70
CA ARG A 54 3.41 19.83 5.06
C ARG A 54 4.38 18.90 4.32
N ILE A 55 3.93 18.20 3.28
CA ILE A 55 4.74 17.21 2.56
C ILE A 55 6.06 17.79 2.03
N ARG A 56 6.05 19.08 1.62
CA ARG A 56 7.27 19.75 1.14
C ARG A 56 8.35 19.89 2.22
N GLU A 57 7.95 20.02 3.49
CA GLU A 57 8.85 20.06 4.63
C GLU A 57 9.43 18.67 4.93
N MET A 58 8.68 17.62 4.63
CA MET A 58 9.07 16.23 4.85
C MET A 58 9.90 15.68 3.68
N ALA A 59 9.55 16.03 2.43
CA ALA A 59 10.19 15.56 1.22
C ALA A 59 11.56 16.24 1.00
N VAL A 60 12.49 15.97 1.91
CA VAL A 60 13.88 16.44 1.88
C VAL A 60 14.79 15.22 1.71
N PRO A 61 15.73 15.21 0.72
CA PRO A 61 16.53 14.04 0.39
C PRO A 61 17.13 13.34 1.60
N GLN A 62 17.90 14.06 2.42
CA GLN A 62 18.62 13.49 3.55
C GLN A 62 17.68 12.87 4.61
N ARG A 63 16.47 13.44 4.79
CA ARG A 63 15.49 12.91 5.72
C ARG A 63 14.87 11.61 5.16
N VAL A 64 14.44 11.64 3.89
CA VAL A 64 13.81 10.49 3.22
C VAL A 64 14.79 9.32 3.12
N ASP A 65 16.06 9.59 2.78
CA ASP A 65 17.11 8.58 2.73
C ASP A 65 17.34 7.93 4.10
N GLY A 66 17.36 8.72 5.18
CA GLY A 66 17.46 8.21 6.54
C GLY A 66 16.28 7.31 6.94
N TRP A 67 15.06 7.71 6.63
CA TRP A 67 13.85 6.93 6.90
C TRP A 67 13.81 5.65 6.06
N LEU A 68 14.14 5.73 4.78
CA LEU A 68 14.20 4.56 3.90
C LEU A 68 15.29 3.59 4.36
N HIS A 69 16.43 4.10 4.82
CA HIS A 69 17.48 3.29 5.41
C HIS A 69 16.99 2.54 6.66
N ALA A 70 16.24 3.19 7.56
CA ALA A 70 15.66 2.55 8.74
C ALA A 70 14.69 1.43 8.38
N VAL A 71 13.82 1.64 7.38
CA VAL A 71 12.90 0.59 6.89
C VAL A 71 13.67 -0.59 6.29
N ARG A 72 14.70 -0.34 5.49
CA ARG A 72 15.57 -1.38 4.91
C ARG A 72 16.30 -2.17 6.00
N ALA A 73 16.78 -1.49 7.03
CA ALA A 73 17.40 -2.14 8.18
C ALA A 73 16.39 -3.02 8.95
N ALA A 74 15.16 -2.57 9.11
CA ALA A 74 14.08 -3.38 9.71
C ALA A 74 13.77 -4.62 8.87
N CYS A 75 13.70 -4.52 7.55
CA CYS A 75 13.52 -5.66 6.65
C CYS A 75 14.64 -6.70 6.85
N ALA A 76 15.90 -6.26 6.85
CA ALA A 76 17.06 -7.13 7.07
C ALA A 76 17.05 -7.79 8.45
N ALA A 77 16.80 -7.01 9.51
CA ALA A 77 16.79 -7.48 10.89
C ALA A 77 15.71 -8.55 11.12
N HIS A 78 14.54 -8.39 10.51
CA HIS A 78 13.40 -9.29 10.68
C HIS A 78 13.26 -10.31 9.53
N ARG A 79 14.14 -10.29 8.53
CA ARG A 79 14.16 -11.19 7.37
C ARG A 79 12.81 -11.25 6.64
N ILE A 80 12.22 -10.10 6.41
CA ILE A 80 10.93 -9.94 5.72
C ILE A 80 11.06 -8.91 4.58
N ALA A 81 10.44 -9.19 3.43
CA ALA A 81 10.34 -8.20 2.36
C ALA A 81 9.35 -7.08 2.73
N ALA A 82 9.48 -5.92 2.10
CA ALA A 82 8.49 -4.86 2.25
C ALA A 82 8.29 -4.07 0.95
N CYS A 83 7.08 -3.50 0.80
CA CYS A 83 6.81 -2.44 -0.16
C CYS A 83 6.39 -1.20 0.59
N VAL A 84 7.08 -0.07 0.36
CA VAL A 84 6.91 1.18 1.11
C VAL A 84 6.82 2.40 0.21
N GLY A 85 5.87 3.30 0.49
CA GLY A 85 5.73 4.58 -0.19
C GLY A 85 6.68 5.64 0.37
N ALA A 86 7.48 6.27 -0.50
CA ALA A 86 8.29 7.44 -0.16
C ALA A 86 8.60 8.26 -1.42
N PRO A 87 8.88 9.57 -1.32
CA PRO A 87 9.38 10.34 -2.44
C PRO A 87 10.73 9.84 -2.95
N THR A 88 11.01 10.03 -4.24
CA THR A 88 12.37 9.92 -4.81
C THR A 88 12.77 11.21 -5.49
N PHE A 89 14.05 11.45 -5.50
CA PHE A 89 14.66 12.67 -6.01
C PHE A 89 15.48 12.32 -7.25
N GLY A 90 15.18 12.96 -8.37
CA GLY A 90 15.93 12.88 -9.61
C GLY A 90 16.81 14.09 -9.83
N ASP A 91 17.56 14.08 -10.91
CA ASP A 91 18.43 15.18 -11.31
C ASP A 91 17.60 16.45 -11.56
N GLY A 92 18.22 17.63 -11.31
CA GLY A 92 17.58 18.92 -11.57
C GLY A 92 16.40 19.27 -10.65
N GLY A 93 16.25 18.58 -9.50
CA GLY A 93 15.17 18.85 -8.54
C GLY A 93 13.87 18.15 -8.87
N VAL A 94 13.89 17.17 -9.76
CA VAL A 94 12.72 16.31 -10.07
C VAL A 94 12.35 15.51 -8.82
N LEU A 95 11.06 15.45 -8.51
CA LEU A 95 10.52 14.73 -7.37
C LEU A 95 9.38 13.83 -7.82
N HIS A 96 9.44 12.55 -7.43
CA HIS A 96 8.38 11.58 -7.73
C HIS A 96 7.73 11.04 -6.46
N ILE A 97 6.43 10.75 -6.54
CA ILE A 97 5.76 9.84 -5.61
C ILE A 97 6.18 8.43 -6.02
N SER A 98 6.72 7.66 -5.10
CA SER A 98 7.33 6.38 -5.43
C SER A 98 6.95 5.27 -4.46
N TYR A 99 7.00 4.04 -4.95
CA TYR A 99 6.77 2.83 -4.20
C TYR A 99 7.99 1.92 -4.33
N HIS A 100 8.62 1.61 -3.22
CA HIS A 100 9.90 0.92 -3.14
C HIS A 100 9.70 -0.54 -2.79
N PHE A 101 10.29 -1.44 -3.54
CA PHE A 101 10.31 -2.88 -3.31
C PHE A 101 11.63 -3.25 -2.64
N ILE A 102 11.57 -3.78 -1.44
CA ILE A 102 12.71 -4.13 -0.59
C ILE A 102 12.66 -5.61 -0.29
N ASP A 103 13.76 -6.32 -0.48
CA ASP A 103 13.85 -7.74 -0.16
C ASP A 103 14.05 -8.02 1.33
N ALA A 104 14.02 -9.30 1.71
CA ALA A 104 14.21 -9.75 3.08
C ALA A 104 15.65 -9.53 3.63
N GLY A 105 16.61 -9.16 2.79
CA GLY A 105 17.95 -8.73 3.16
C GLY A 105 18.09 -7.22 3.31
N GLY A 106 17.01 -6.46 3.06
CA GLY A 106 17.02 -4.99 3.07
C GLY A 106 17.57 -4.35 1.79
N ALA A 107 17.79 -5.13 0.71
CA ALA A 107 18.20 -4.57 -0.57
C ALA A 107 17.01 -3.92 -1.28
N LEU A 108 17.19 -2.72 -1.83
CA LEU A 108 16.23 -2.08 -2.70
C LEU A 108 16.27 -2.76 -4.07
N LEU A 109 15.20 -3.49 -4.42
CA LEU A 109 15.11 -4.25 -5.68
C LEU A 109 14.63 -3.39 -6.84
N ALA A 110 13.62 -2.56 -6.56
CA ALA A 110 13.00 -1.70 -7.57
C ALA A 110 12.30 -0.50 -6.92
N THR A 111 12.14 0.54 -7.71
CA THR A 111 11.32 1.71 -7.40
C THR A 111 10.34 1.94 -8.53
N VAL A 112 9.04 2.02 -8.20
CA VAL A 112 7.97 2.34 -9.15
C VAL A 112 7.49 3.75 -8.84
N HIS A 113 7.51 4.62 -9.85
CA HIS A 113 7.04 5.99 -9.71
C HIS A 113 5.59 6.12 -10.14
N LYS A 114 4.84 7.00 -9.49
CA LYS A 114 3.46 7.34 -9.84
C LYS A 114 3.41 8.04 -11.19
N HIS A 115 2.51 7.57 -12.06
CA HIS A 115 2.24 8.17 -13.36
C HIS A 115 1.05 9.15 -13.29
N GLY A 116 -0.07 8.69 -12.71
CA GLY A 116 -1.32 9.45 -12.61
C GLY A 116 -1.32 10.39 -11.40
N LEU A 117 -0.87 11.63 -11.56
CA LEU A 117 -0.90 12.62 -10.49
C LEU A 117 -2.27 13.31 -10.41
N THR A 118 -2.69 13.68 -9.20
CA THR A 118 -3.77 14.66 -9.00
C THR A 118 -3.28 16.07 -9.33
N ALA A 119 -4.20 17.01 -9.59
CA ALA A 119 -3.82 18.41 -9.86
C ALA A 119 -2.97 19.03 -8.72
N PRO A 120 -3.29 18.84 -7.42
CA PRO A 120 -2.41 19.29 -6.34
C PRO A 120 -1.03 18.62 -6.35
N GLU A 121 -0.94 17.32 -6.62
CA GLU A 121 0.33 16.60 -6.69
C GLU A 121 1.22 17.12 -7.83
N ALA A 122 0.63 17.39 -9.00
CA ALA A 122 1.34 17.90 -10.17
C ALA A 122 1.97 19.29 -9.98
N THR A 123 1.61 20.02 -8.93
CA THR A 123 2.28 21.28 -8.55
C THR A 123 3.63 21.07 -7.88
N PHE A 124 3.95 19.83 -7.51
CA PHE A 124 5.10 19.52 -6.67
C PHE A 124 5.86 18.26 -7.12
N PHE A 125 5.12 17.26 -7.61
CA PHE A 125 5.69 16.00 -8.11
C PHE A 125 5.68 15.96 -9.64
N THR A 126 6.58 15.15 -10.19
CA THR A 126 6.66 14.84 -11.62
C THR A 126 6.10 13.44 -11.87
N ALA A 127 5.22 13.31 -12.86
CA ALA A 127 4.72 12.03 -13.31
C ALA A 127 5.82 11.18 -13.95
N ALA A 128 5.68 9.86 -13.85
CA ALA A 128 6.58 8.92 -14.54
C ALA A 128 5.91 8.32 -15.77
N ASP A 129 6.73 7.80 -16.68
CA ASP A 129 6.25 7.18 -17.93
C ASP A 129 6.07 5.66 -17.81
N LEU A 130 6.76 5.03 -16.86
CA LEU A 130 6.85 3.58 -16.75
C LEU A 130 6.25 3.05 -15.45
N ARG A 131 5.51 1.93 -15.57
CA ARG A 131 5.02 1.10 -14.45
C ARG A 131 5.60 -0.31 -14.59
N PRO A 132 6.84 -0.56 -14.15
CA PRO A 132 7.45 -1.88 -14.27
C PRO A 132 6.70 -2.90 -13.39
N VAL A 133 6.63 -4.15 -13.88
CA VAL A 133 6.27 -5.29 -13.05
C VAL A 133 7.52 -5.79 -12.35
N VAL A 134 7.47 -5.93 -11.04
CA VAL A 134 8.62 -6.27 -10.21
C VAL A 134 8.56 -7.75 -9.81
N PRO A 135 9.57 -8.57 -10.13
CA PRO A 135 9.64 -9.95 -9.62
C PRO A 135 10.10 -9.95 -8.16
N LEU A 136 9.30 -10.53 -7.27
CA LEU A 136 9.62 -10.67 -5.86
C LEU A 136 8.87 -11.87 -5.28
N LEU A 137 9.52 -12.70 -4.43
CA LEU A 137 8.93 -13.87 -3.77
C LEU A 137 8.25 -14.85 -4.76
N GLY A 138 8.88 -15.05 -5.93
CA GLY A 138 8.35 -15.93 -6.97
C GLY A 138 7.08 -15.44 -7.67
N ARG A 139 6.66 -14.20 -7.43
CA ARG A 139 5.48 -13.57 -8.04
C ARG A 139 5.87 -12.33 -8.84
N ARG A 140 4.99 -11.93 -9.74
CA ARG A 140 5.08 -10.72 -10.59
C ARG A 140 4.17 -9.65 -10.00
N TRP A 141 4.74 -8.60 -9.43
CA TRP A 141 4.02 -7.54 -8.73
C TRP A 141 3.82 -6.34 -9.66
N GLY A 142 2.58 -6.04 -9.98
CA GLY A 142 2.18 -4.77 -10.59
C GLY A 142 1.93 -3.72 -9.51
N THR A 143 1.89 -2.44 -9.91
CA THR A 143 1.60 -1.33 -9.00
C THR A 143 0.71 -0.33 -9.70
N MET A 144 -0.32 0.15 -9.01
CA MET A 144 -1.06 1.35 -9.33
C MET A 144 -1.19 2.19 -8.05
N ILE A 145 -0.90 3.48 -8.11
CA ILE A 145 -0.80 4.31 -6.91
C ILE A 145 -1.99 5.25 -6.82
N CYS A 146 -2.77 5.12 -5.73
CA CYS A 146 -3.86 6.04 -5.36
C CYS A 146 -4.88 6.23 -6.50
N ARG A 147 -5.06 7.47 -6.99
CA ARG A 147 -6.01 7.81 -8.05
C ARG A 147 -5.75 7.12 -9.39
N GLU A 148 -4.63 6.43 -9.58
CA GLU A 148 -4.37 5.73 -10.85
C GLU A 148 -5.43 4.69 -11.21
N ILE A 149 -6.26 4.26 -10.26
CA ILE A 149 -7.44 3.44 -10.55
C ILE A 149 -8.41 4.11 -11.53
N ASP A 150 -8.39 5.45 -11.60
CA ASP A 150 -9.20 6.22 -12.55
C ASP A 150 -8.64 6.16 -13.98
N ASP A 151 -7.37 5.74 -14.15
CA ASP A 151 -6.69 5.61 -15.43
C ASP A 151 -6.91 4.20 -16.06
N HIS A 152 -8.10 3.62 -15.89
CA HIS A 152 -8.43 2.25 -16.29
C HIS A 152 -8.07 1.95 -17.75
N GLU A 153 -8.35 2.87 -18.67
CA GLU A 153 -8.06 2.72 -20.10
C GLU A 153 -6.55 2.56 -20.40
N GLN A 154 -5.70 3.07 -19.52
CA GLN A 154 -4.25 2.95 -19.63
C GLN A 154 -3.73 1.73 -18.86
N LEU A 155 -4.32 1.43 -17.70
CA LEU A 155 -3.89 0.33 -16.83
C LEU A 155 -4.26 -1.04 -17.40
N ALA A 156 -5.49 -1.23 -17.89
CA ALA A 156 -5.99 -2.52 -18.32
C ALA A 156 -5.17 -3.11 -19.49
N PRO A 157 -4.87 -2.39 -20.58
CA PRO A 157 -4.00 -2.91 -21.63
C PRO A 157 -2.61 -3.30 -21.12
N ARG A 158 -2.05 -2.49 -20.22
CA ARG A 158 -0.73 -2.71 -19.65
C ARG A 158 -0.70 -3.98 -18.80
N PHE A 159 -1.63 -4.14 -17.86
CA PHE A 159 -1.69 -5.32 -17.00
C PHE A 159 -2.04 -6.60 -17.77
N ARG A 160 -2.82 -6.51 -18.85
CA ARG A 160 -3.04 -7.66 -19.74
C ARG A 160 -1.76 -8.09 -20.48
N ALA A 161 -0.92 -7.13 -20.89
CA ALA A 161 0.35 -7.42 -21.54
C ALA A 161 1.38 -7.97 -20.54
N ASP A 162 1.54 -7.30 -19.42
CA ASP A 162 2.57 -7.59 -18.42
C ASP A 162 2.19 -8.75 -17.48
N ARG A 163 0.90 -9.10 -17.37
CA ARG A 163 0.35 -10.22 -16.56
C ARG A 163 0.93 -10.29 -15.15
N PRO A 164 0.74 -9.25 -14.31
CA PRO A 164 1.12 -9.36 -12.91
C PRO A 164 0.26 -10.40 -12.18
N ASP A 165 0.86 -11.14 -11.26
CA ASP A 165 0.12 -12.06 -10.39
C ASP A 165 -0.73 -11.30 -9.38
N LEU A 166 -0.16 -10.22 -8.81
CA LEU A 166 -0.83 -9.28 -7.92
C LEU A 166 -0.55 -7.85 -8.34
N VAL A 167 -1.53 -6.98 -8.14
CA VAL A 167 -1.38 -5.53 -8.27
C VAL A 167 -1.50 -4.90 -6.89
N LEU A 168 -0.47 -4.18 -6.47
CA LEU A 168 -0.48 -3.37 -5.26
C LEU A 168 -1.10 -2.01 -5.56
N TRP A 169 -2.03 -1.61 -4.68
CA TRP A 169 -2.72 -0.34 -4.79
C TRP A 169 -2.57 0.48 -3.49
N PRO A 170 -1.36 1.03 -3.23
CA PRO A 170 -1.15 1.92 -2.11
C PRO A 170 -1.82 3.28 -2.35
N GLY A 171 -2.52 3.83 -1.34
CA GLY A 171 -3.19 5.11 -1.53
C GLY A 171 -3.75 5.74 -0.26
N GLY A 172 -4.40 6.88 -0.45
CA GLY A 172 -5.24 7.57 0.52
C GLY A 172 -6.66 7.70 -0.03
N MET A 173 -7.27 6.56 -0.40
CA MET A 173 -8.57 6.50 -1.06
C MET A 173 -9.71 6.67 -0.07
N ARG A 174 -10.71 7.42 -0.46
CA ARG A 174 -11.99 7.56 0.23
C ARG A 174 -13.10 7.82 -0.77
N PRO A 175 -14.37 7.60 -0.40
CA PRO A 175 -15.48 7.97 -1.26
C PRO A 175 -15.48 9.48 -1.54
N ASP A 176 -15.87 9.86 -2.75
CA ASP A 176 -16.04 11.25 -3.14
C ASP A 176 -17.26 11.84 -2.39
N PRO A 177 -17.09 12.90 -1.58
CA PRO A 177 -18.18 13.48 -0.80
C PRO A 177 -19.30 14.08 -1.67
N ASP A 178 -18.96 14.45 -2.91
CA ASP A 178 -19.91 15.07 -3.86
C ASP A 178 -20.69 14.03 -4.67
N LYS A 179 -20.43 12.73 -4.46
CA LYS A 179 -21.11 11.64 -5.17
C LYS A 179 -22.02 10.82 -4.25
N PRO A 180 -23.06 10.21 -4.82
CA PRO A 180 -23.87 9.22 -4.10
C PRO A 180 -23.00 8.10 -3.51
N ARG A 181 -23.32 7.69 -2.29
CA ARG A 181 -22.65 6.54 -1.65
C ARG A 181 -23.06 5.24 -2.35
N THR A 182 -22.07 4.41 -2.63
CA THR A 182 -22.25 3.05 -3.15
C THR A 182 -21.57 2.05 -2.21
N ASP A 183 -22.04 0.81 -2.21
CA ASP A 183 -21.45 -0.29 -1.47
C ASP A 183 -21.19 -1.47 -2.44
N PRO A 184 -19.93 -1.82 -2.69
CA PRO A 184 -18.72 -1.13 -2.26
C PRO A 184 -18.55 0.25 -2.93
N PRO A 185 -17.63 1.11 -2.42
CA PRO A 185 -17.35 2.42 -3.01
C PRO A 185 -16.92 2.34 -4.47
N GLU A 186 -17.22 3.39 -5.27
CA GLU A 186 -16.99 3.42 -6.73
C GLU A 186 -15.54 3.04 -7.12
N HIS A 187 -14.54 3.53 -6.39
CA HIS A 187 -13.14 3.18 -6.65
C HIS A 187 -12.86 1.69 -6.45
N VAL A 188 -13.52 1.04 -5.47
CA VAL A 188 -13.43 -0.41 -5.27
C VAL A 188 -14.12 -1.16 -6.40
N GLN A 189 -15.29 -0.71 -6.86
CA GLN A 189 -15.97 -1.30 -8.02
C GLN A 189 -15.11 -1.26 -9.28
N ARG A 190 -14.40 -0.14 -9.53
CA ARG A 190 -13.43 -0.03 -10.63
C ARG A 190 -12.29 -1.03 -10.49
N ALA A 191 -11.74 -1.17 -9.29
CA ALA A 191 -10.69 -2.17 -9.02
C ALA A 191 -11.19 -3.61 -9.21
N GLN A 192 -12.44 -3.92 -8.85
CA GLN A 192 -13.07 -5.21 -9.12
C GLN A 192 -13.20 -5.48 -10.64
N ALA A 193 -13.57 -4.46 -11.42
CA ALA A 193 -13.63 -4.56 -12.89
C ALA A 193 -12.24 -4.80 -13.48
N LEU A 194 -11.23 -4.04 -13.05
CA LEU A 194 -9.84 -4.19 -13.49
C LEU A 194 -9.28 -5.57 -13.16
N ALA A 195 -9.54 -6.08 -11.95
CA ALA A 195 -9.11 -7.41 -11.51
C ALA A 195 -9.64 -8.51 -12.44
N ARG A 196 -10.95 -8.47 -12.76
CA ARG A 196 -11.58 -9.42 -13.70
C ARG A 196 -10.99 -9.31 -15.09
N GLU A 197 -10.90 -8.09 -15.62
CA GLU A 197 -10.43 -7.83 -16.99
C GLU A 197 -9.00 -8.29 -17.20
N CYS A 198 -8.14 -8.10 -16.21
CA CYS A 198 -6.72 -8.42 -16.29
C CYS A 198 -6.37 -9.80 -15.72
N ASN A 199 -7.36 -10.52 -15.13
CA ASN A 199 -7.15 -11.79 -14.43
C ASN A 199 -6.02 -11.70 -13.39
N THR A 200 -6.03 -10.63 -12.57
CA THR A 200 -5.03 -10.36 -11.53
C THR A 200 -5.71 -10.05 -10.20
N ALA A 201 -5.09 -10.41 -9.09
CA ALA A 201 -5.56 -9.96 -7.79
C ALA A 201 -5.13 -8.52 -7.52
N ILE A 202 -5.91 -7.80 -6.73
CA ILE A 202 -5.59 -6.42 -6.33
C ILE A 202 -5.62 -6.32 -4.80
N VAL A 203 -4.57 -5.73 -4.23
CA VAL A 203 -4.48 -5.44 -2.81
C VAL A 203 -4.37 -3.94 -2.62
N MET A 204 -5.43 -3.32 -2.10
CA MET A 204 -5.40 -1.91 -1.68
C MET A 204 -4.80 -1.80 -0.29
N ILE A 205 -3.85 -0.89 -0.14
CA ILE A 205 -3.21 -0.54 1.14
C ILE A 205 -3.51 0.93 1.41
N ASN A 206 -4.46 1.18 2.30
CA ASN A 206 -5.02 2.51 2.49
C ASN A 206 -4.67 3.11 3.85
N TRP A 207 -4.66 4.45 3.94
CA TRP A 207 -4.54 5.18 5.18
C TRP A 207 -5.87 5.21 5.93
N PRO A 208 -5.89 4.98 7.26
CA PRO A 208 -7.13 5.01 8.06
C PRO A 208 -7.53 6.40 8.56
N ASN A 209 -6.74 7.44 8.26
CA ASN A 209 -7.00 8.80 8.70
C ASN A 209 -6.52 9.85 7.69
N ALA A 210 -7.10 11.04 7.77
CA ALA A 210 -6.78 12.20 6.95
C ALA A 210 -6.31 13.36 7.84
N LEU A 211 -5.02 13.74 7.74
CA LEU A 211 -4.45 14.79 8.57
C LEU A 211 -4.91 16.20 8.18
N ASN A 212 -5.11 16.46 6.89
CA ASN A 212 -5.56 17.77 6.40
C ASN A 212 -7.01 18.08 6.74
N ARG A 213 -7.83 17.03 6.87
CA ARG A 213 -9.27 17.06 7.14
C ARG A 213 -9.62 15.93 8.09
N PRO A 214 -9.36 16.10 9.41
CA PRO A 214 -9.58 15.03 10.39
C PRO A 214 -11.01 14.52 10.43
N GLU A 215 -11.99 15.36 10.08
CA GLU A 215 -13.42 15.03 9.98
C GLU A 215 -13.70 13.97 8.89
N GLU A 216 -12.87 13.87 7.87
CA GLU A 216 -12.98 12.85 6.81
C GLU A 216 -12.38 11.49 7.24
N SER A 217 -11.71 11.41 8.39
CA SER A 217 -11.05 10.19 8.85
C SER A 217 -12.02 9.02 9.06
N ALA A 218 -13.28 9.31 9.41
CA ALA A 218 -14.30 8.27 9.56
C ALA A 218 -14.55 7.43 8.28
N GLU A 219 -14.16 7.95 7.13
CA GLU A 219 -14.34 7.33 5.81
C GLU A 219 -13.03 6.80 5.21
N CYS A 220 -11.93 6.96 5.92
CA CYS A 220 -10.62 6.47 5.54
C CYS A 220 -10.40 5.03 6.01
N GLY A 221 -9.41 4.34 5.45
CA GLY A 221 -9.14 2.95 5.74
C GLY A 221 -9.81 2.02 4.74
N ALA A 222 -10.46 0.97 5.22
CA ALA A 222 -11.09 -0.05 4.38
C ALA A 222 -10.14 -0.58 3.28
N SER A 223 -8.88 -0.87 3.63
CA SER A 223 -7.99 -1.60 2.71
C SER A 223 -8.66 -2.89 2.27
N VAL A 224 -8.50 -3.29 1.01
CA VAL A 224 -9.21 -4.44 0.45
C VAL A 224 -8.28 -5.44 -0.22
N VAL A 225 -8.71 -6.71 -0.25
CA VAL A 225 -8.18 -7.75 -1.13
C VAL A 225 -9.27 -8.14 -2.11
N ILE A 226 -8.97 -8.01 -3.39
CA ILE A 226 -9.86 -8.36 -4.51
C ILE A 226 -9.19 -9.52 -5.27
N GLY A 227 -9.88 -10.64 -5.39
CA GLY A 227 -9.38 -11.79 -6.14
C GLY A 227 -9.48 -11.59 -7.65
N ARG A 228 -8.82 -12.43 -8.43
CA ARG A 228 -8.78 -12.41 -9.91
C ARG A 228 -10.17 -12.42 -10.56
N SER A 229 -11.14 -13.02 -9.92
CA SER A 229 -12.55 -12.99 -10.37
C SER A 229 -13.23 -11.63 -10.20
N GLY A 230 -12.56 -10.65 -9.57
CA GLY A 230 -13.12 -9.38 -9.15
C GLY A 230 -13.97 -9.46 -7.87
N ALA A 231 -14.00 -10.62 -7.21
CA ALA A 231 -14.70 -10.75 -5.95
C ALA A 231 -13.94 -10.02 -4.84
N LEU A 232 -14.65 -9.18 -4.09
CA LEU A 232 -14.14 -8.57 -2.87
C LEU A 232 -14.01 -9.68 -1.81
N ARG A 233 -12.79 -9.94 -1.34
CA ARG A 233 -12.46 -11.06 -0.44
C ARG A 233 -12.28 -10.61 0.99
N ILE A 234 -11.67 -9.47 1.19
CA ILE A 234 -11.39 -8.89 2.50
C ILE A 234 -11.61 -7.40 2.41
N THR A 235 -12.21 -6.83 3.45
CA THR A 235 -12.26 -5.40 3.71
C THR A 235 -11.79 -5.17 5.13
N LEU A 236 -10.79 -4.32 5.32
CA LEU A 236 -10.31 -3.93 6.66
C LEU A 236 -11.24 -2.88 7.26
N PRO A 237 -11.18 -2.66 8.60
CA PRO A 237 -12.02 -1.67 9.27
C PRO A 237 -11.78 -0.25 8.75
N LEU A 238 -12.84 0.56 8.69
CA LEU A 238 -12.76 2.01 8.52
C LEU A 238 -12.17 2.66 9.78
N ALA A 239 -11.43 3.74 9.59
CA ALA A 239 -10.88 4.62 10.65
C ALA A 239 -10.05 3.89 11.72
N GLN A 240 -9.61 2.67 11.45
CA GLN A 240 -8.81 1.88 12.39
C GLN A 240 -7.44 1.58 11.82
N ALA A 241 -6.41 1.87 12.58
CA ALA A 241 -5.04 1.52 12.23
C ALA A 241 -4.68 0.12 12.74
N GLY A 242 -3.93 -0.64 11.94
CA GLY A 242 -3.48 -1.97 12.28
C GLY A 242 -2.81 -2.70 11.13
N VAL A 243 -2.53 -3.97 11.35
CA VAL A 243 -1.92 -4.87 10.37
C VAL A 243 -2.81 -6.10 10.19
N ALA A 244 -3.19 -6.39 8.95
CA ALA A 244 -3.84 -7.64 8.60
C ALA A 244 -2.83 -8.61 8.01
N VAL A 245 -2.66 -9.78 8.64
CA VAL A 245 -1.82 -10.86 8.11
C VAL A 245 -2.72 -11.88 7.43
N ILE A 246 -2.49 -12.10 6.14
CA ILE A 246 -3.40 -12.81 5.24
C ILE A 246 -2.62 -13.87 4.48
N ASP A 247 -3.11 -15.11 4.52
CA ASP A 247 -2.62 -16.20 3.69
C ASP A 247 -3.43 -16.23 2.39
N LEU A 248 -2.75 -16.09 1.27
CA LEU A 248 -3.33 -16.19 -0.07
C LEU A 248 -2.91 -17.51 -0.72
N ASP A 249 -3.86 -18.23 -1.32
CA ASP A 249 -3.56 -19.35 -2.21
C ASP A 249 -3.15 -18.87 -3.61
N ASP A 250 -2.90 -19.79 -4.54
CA ASP A 250 -2.56 -19.48 -5.93
C ASP A 250 -3.72 -18.82 -6.71
N GLY A 251 -4.94 -18.93 -6.22
CA GLY A 251 -6.14 -18.30 -6.78
C GLY A 251 -6.47 -16.95 -6.15
N ASP A 252 -5.59 -16.45 -5.24
CA ASP A 252 -5.79 -15.23 -4.47
C ASP A 252 -7.01 -15.28 -3.56
N VAL A 253 -7.39 -16.47 -3.13
CA VAL A 253 -8.43 -16.66 -2.13
C VAL A 253 -7.79 -16.64 -0.75
N PRO A 254 -8.23 -15.75 0.15
CA PRO A 254 -7.74 -15.76 1.52
C PRO A 254 -8.12 -17.06 2.22
N LEU A 255 -7.10 -17.82 2.64
CA LEU A 255 -7.26 -19.06 3.41
C LEU A 255 -7.39 -18.76 4.90
N ARG A 256 -6.71 -17.71 5.35
CA ARG A 256 -6.66 -17.27 6.74
C ARG A 256 -6.32 -15.79 6.80
N ALA A 257 -6.92 -15.08 7.76
CA ALA A 257 -6.59 -13.70 8.04
C ALA A 257 -6.61 -13.44 9.55
N ALA A 258 -5.75 -12.52 10.00
CA ALA A 258 -5.69 -12.07 11.39
C ALA A 258 -5.44 -10.56 11.42
N TRP A 259 -6.14 -9.84 12.30
CA TRP A 259 -6.02 -8.40 12.49
C TRP A 259 -5.33 -8.07 13.80
N PHE A 260 -4.40 -7.13 13.77
CA PHE A 260 -3.67 -6.59 14.91
C PHE A 260 -3.87 -5.07 14.93
N SER A 261 -4.62 -4.56 15.90
CA SER A 261 -4.87 -3.12 16.02
C SER A 261 -3.60 -2.37 16.44
N GLN A 262 -3.39 -1.19 15.87
CA GLN A 262 -2.32 -0.26 16.25
C GLN A 262 -2.82 0.65 17.38
N GLY A 263 -2.15 0.64 18.54
CA GLY A 263 -2.39 1.56 19.65
C GLY A 263 -1.70 2.92 19.47
N GLU A 264 -1.86 3.81 20.45
CA GLU A 264 -1.35 5.20 20.38
C GLU A 264 0.19 5.31 20.33
N ALA A 265 0.92 4.30 20.77
CA ALA A 265 2.39 4.29 20.82
C ALA A 265 3.02 3.34 19.79
N ALA A 266 2.43 3.19 18.62
CA ALA A 266 2.84 2.19 17.62
C ALA A 266 2.90 0.74 18.17
N ALA A 267 2.33 0.49 19.33
CA ALA A 267 2.20 -0.85 19.88
C ALA A 267 1.01 -1.55 19.23
N PHE A 268 1.26 -2.72 18.64
CA PHE A 268 0.20 -3.56 18.11
C PHE A 268 -0.37 -4.43 19.22
N GLY A 269 -1.68 -4.30 19.49
CA GLY A 269 -2.39 -5.07 20.49
C GLY A 269 -2.59 -6.55 20.10
N PRO A 270 -3.09 -7.37 21.03
CA PRO A 270 -3.42 -8.77 20.77
C PRO A 270 -4.46 -8.86 19.66
N ARG A 271 -4.54 -10.07 19.04
CA ARG A 271 -5.50 -10.37 17.97
C ARG A 271 -6.90 -9.92 18.36
N GLY A 272 -7.39 -8.90 17.68
CA GLY A 272 -8.80 -8.56 17.69
C GLY A 272 -9.59 -9.59 16.86
N PRO A 273 -10.90 -9.73 17.08
CA PRO A 273 -11.73 -10.49 16.15
C PRO A 273 -11.61 -9.86 14.77
N TRP A 274 -11.53 -10.72 13.73
CA TRP A 274 -11.68 -10.26 12.36
C TRP A 274 -13.04 -9.57 12.25
N PRO A 275 -13.14 -8.34 11.72
CA PRO A 275 -14.44 -7.72 11.54
C PRO A 275 -15.31 -8.63 10.65
N PRO A 276 -16.60 -8.81 10.96
CA PRO A 276 -17.50 -9.57 10.10
C PRO A 276 -17.53 -8.94 8.71
N CYS A 277 -17.52 -9.80 7.69
CA CYS A 277 -17.70 -9.44 6.28
C CYS A 277 -19.03 -8.74 6.07
#